data_0edd0eba5eb330c7405905bf92e5d681
#
_entry.id   0edd0eba5eb330c7405905bf92e5d681
#
_cell.length_a   1.000
_cell.length_b   1.000
_cell.length_c   1.000
_cell.angle_alpha   90.00
_cell.angle_beta   90.00
_cell.angle_gamma   90.00
#
_symmetry.space_group_name_H-M   'P 1'
#
loop_
_entity.id
_entity.type
_entity.pdbx_description
1 polymer ?
#
loop_
_entity_poly.entity_id
_entity_poly.type
_entity_poly.pdbx_seq_one_letter_code
_entity_poly.pdbx_strand_id
1 'polypeptide(L)'
;MNDLESLLKELDCKTPADEISSERRDPILDFLKMESEYRRQHKIKRLLRLSGVKHVKTLDQFDWHFNLKISKDDILTFVNSPWIENAFNLVLIGDTGLGKSHIASAICYEAILRGYPTACITAFDLVSRIHKAYNPASRIDYYAKVRVLCIDELGYTYHKKEDTDTLFQIISKRNEILPTIVTTNLLCGAPHKRFNAELIVMRRGVSREPTITQLFQ
;
A
#
# COMPACT_ATOMS: atom_id res chain seq x y z
N MET A 1 -9.01 0.08 -29.91
CA MET A 1 -9.45 -1.28 -29.53
C MET A 1 -10.93 -1.19 -29.23
N ASN A 2 -11.72 -2.10 -29.76
CA ASN A 2 -13.19 -2.04 -29.61
C ASN A 2 -13.51 -2.34 -28.13
N ASP A 3 -14.32 -1.52 -27.46
CA ASP A 3 -14.68 -1.67 -26.03
C ASP A 3 -15.20 -3.09 -25.72
N LEU A 4 -15.92 -3.70 -26.65
CA LEU A 4 -16.44 -5.05 -26.52
C LEU A 4 -15.32 -6.11 -26.43
N GLU A 5 -14.32 -6.04 -27.29
CA GLU A 5 -13.20 -6.99 -27.31
C GLU A 5 -12.36 -6.89 -26.01
N SER A 6 -12.16 -5.67 -25.52
CA SER A 6 -11.46 -5.40 -24.27
C SER A 6 -12.17 -6.02 -23.07
N LEU A 7 -13.50 -5.85 -22.98
CA LEU A 7 -14.31 -6.39 -21.89
C LEU A 7 -14.45 -7.91 -21.95
N LEU A 8 -14.61 -8.48 -23.12
CA LEU A 8 -14.62 -9.95 -23.31
C LEU A 8 -13.32 -10.57 -22.78
N LYS A 9 -12.19 -9.96 -23.10
CA LYS A 9 -10.87 -10.39 -22.60
C LYS A 9 -10.72 -10.20 -21.09
N GLU A 10 -11.12 -9.06 -20.55
CA GLU A 10 -11.06 -8.75 -19.12
C GLU A 10 -11.88 -9.77 -18.29
N LEU A 11 -13.05 -10.14 -18.79
CA LEU A 11 -13.97 -11.07 -18.11
C LEU A 11 -13.71 -12.54 -18.41
N ASP A 12 -12.63 -12.85 -19.18
CA ASP A 12 -12.26 -14.22 -19.62
C ASP A 12 -13.37 -14.92 -20.43
N CYS A 13 -14.15 -14.15 -21.19
CA CYS A 13 -15.13 -14.69 -22.12
C CYS A 13 -14.41 -15.36 -23.32
N LYS A 14 -14.89 -16.52 -23.71
CA LYS A 14 -14.25 -17.31 -24.79
C LYS A 14 -14.82 -17.01 -26.17
N THR A 15 -16.00 -16.38 -26.23
CA THR A 15 -16.62 -16.00 -27.51
C THR A 15 -15.88 -14.82 -28.12
N PRO A 16 -15.37 -14.93 -29.37
CA PRO A 16 -14.74 -13.83 -30.04
C PRO A 16 -15.76 -12.74 -30.41
N ALA A 17 -15.30 -11.47 -30.48
CA ALA A 17 -16.17 -10.33 -30.73
C ALA A 17 -16.79 -10.33 -32.15
N ASP A 18 -16.15 -10.96 -33.14
CA ASP A 18 -16.60 -11.10 -34.51
C ASP A 18 -17.74 -12.12 -34.69
N GLU A 19 -17.86 -13.09 -33.81
CA GLU A 19 -18.97 -14.04 -33.76
C GLU A 19 -20.26 -13.43 -33.18
N ILE A 20 -20.19 -12.24 -32.58
CA ILE A 20 -21.34 -11.53 -32.00
C ILE A 20 -22.00 -10.71 -33.11
N SER A 21 -23.28 -11.05 -33.46
CA SER A 21 -24.03 -10.31 -34.45
C SER A 21 -24.24 -8.84 -34.07
N SER A 22 -24.32 -7.95 -35.06
CA SER A 22 -24.44 -6.50 -34.86
C SER A 22 -25.61 -6.13 -33.93
N GLU A 23 -26.75 -6.81 -34.06
CA GLU A 23 -27.94 -6.58 -33.23
C GLU A 23 -27.77 -6.92 -31.74
N ARG A 24 -26.83 -7.81 -31.43
CA ARG A 24 -26.57 -8.26 -30.05
C ARG A 24 -25.41 -7.54 -29.38
N ARG A 25 -24.64 -6.73 -30.12
CA ARG A 25 -23.43 -6.08 -29.61
C ARG A 25 -23.73 -5.12 -28.47
N ASP A 26 -24.71 -4.24 -28.63
CA ASP A 26 -25.02 -3.22 -27.61
C ASP A 26 -25.54 -3.83 -26.32
N PRO A 27 -26.56 -4.75 -26.32
CA PRO A 27 -27.03 -5.41 -25.11
C PRO A 27 -25.91 -6.23 -24.41
N ILE A 28 -25.05 -6.90 -25.17
CA ILE A 28 -23.93 -7.65 -24.61
C ILE A 28 -22.91 -6.70 -23.99
N LEU A 29 -22.58 -5.60 -24.68
CA LEU A 29 -21.64 -4.61 -24.17
C LEU A 29 -22.11 -4.00 -22.86
N ASP A 30 -23.40 -3.66 -22.76
CA ASP A 30 -23.99 -3.12 -21.53
C ASP A 30 -23.94 -4.14 -20.37
N PHE A 31 -24.24 -5.40 -20.66
CA PHE A 31 -24.13 -6.47 -19.68
C PHE A 31 -22.67 -6.67 -19.21
N LEU A 32 -21.72 -6.69 -20.14
CA LEU A 32 -20.29 -6.86 -19.80
C LEU A 32 -19.76 -5.69 -18.97
N LYS A 33 -20.18 -4.46 -19.25
CA LYS A 33 -19.83 -3.28 -18.43
C LYS A 33 -20.36 -3.43 -17.00
N MET A 34 -21.62 -3.85 -16.87
CA MET A 34 -22.25 -4.08 -15.56
C MET A 34 -21.53 -5.19 -14.78
N GLU A 35 -21.20 -6.30 -15.44
CA GLU A 35 -20.49 -7.44 -14.84
C GLU A 35 -19.06 -7.07 -14.44
N SER A 36 -18.32 -6.33 -15.28
CA SER A 36 -16.96 -5.84 -14.96
C SER A 36 -17.00 -4.95 -13.70
N GLU A 37 -17.92 -3.98 -13.63
CA GLU A 37 -18.07 -3.12 -12.47
C GLU A 37 -18.46 -3.91 -11.21
N TYR A 38 -19.37 -4.88 -11.33
CA TYR A 38 -19.76 -5.75 -10.23
C TYR A 38 -18.58 -6.56 -9.70
N ARG A 39 -17.78 -7.17 -10.58
CA ARG A 39 -16.55 -7.90 -10.21
C ARG A 39 -15.52 -7.00 -9.57
N ARG A 40 -15.34 -5.78 -10.11
CA ARG A 40 -14.44 -4.77 -9.55
C ARG A 40 -14.84 -4.41 -8.13
N GLN A 41 -16.11 -4.12 -7.88
CA GLN A 41 -16.60 -3.78 -6.54
C GLN A 41 -16.44 -4.94 -5.55
N HIS A 42 -16.75 -6.16 -5.97
CA HIS A 42 -16.54 -7.35 -5.14
C HIS A 42 -15.06 -7.59 -4.82
N LYS A 43 -14.17 -7.39 -5.79
CA LYS A 43 -12.72 -7.44 -5.58
C LYS A 43 -12.28 -6.42 -4.55
N ILE A 44 -12.70 -5.16 -4.68
CA ILE A 44 -12.36 -4.08 -3.74
C ILE A 44 -12.86 -4.43 -2.32
N LYS A 45 -14.11 -4.83 -2.17
CA LYS A 45 -14.68 -5.24 -0.86
C LYS A 45 -13.87 -6.37 -0.21
N ARG A 46 -13.47 -7.38 -1.01
CA ARG A 46 -12.62 -8.49 -0.53
C ARG A 46 -11.24 -8.01 -0.10
N LEU A 47 -10.58 -7.17 -0.92
CA LEU A 47 -9.27 -6.64 -0.63
C LEU A 47 -9.29 -5.77 0.63
N LEU A 48 -10.30 -4.92 0.79
CA LEU A 48 -10.47 -4.08 1.98
C LEU A 48 -10.62 -4.92 3.24
N ARG A 49 -11.46 -5.96 3.22
CA ARG A 49 -11.62 -6.86 4.37
C ARG A 49 -10.33 -7.56 4.78
N LEU A 50 -9.46 -7.89 3.81
CA LEU A 50 -8.20 -8.61 4.04
C LEU A 50 -7.03 -7.68 4.38
N SER A 51 -7.15 -6.39 4.07
CA SER A 51 -6.04 -5.43 4.16
C SER A 51 -5.61 -5.08 5.58
N GLY A 52 -6.49 -5.24 6.58
CA GLY A 52 -6.25 -4.75 7.93
C GLY A 52 -6.56 -3.26 8.14
N VAL A 53 -7.04 -2.54 7.12
CA VAL A 53 -7.56 -1.18 7.25
C VAL A 53 -8.84 -1.23 8.09
N LYS A 54 -8.77 -0.77 9.35
CA LYS A 54 -9.88 -0.85 10.31
C LYS A 54 -10.96 0.21 10.05
N HIS A 55 -10.53 1.41 9.71
CA HIS A 55 -11.41 2.54 9.38
C HIS A 55 -10.97 3.10 8.03
N VAL A 56 -11.91 3.17 7.11
CA VAL A 56 -11.66 3.81 5.82
C VAL A 56 -11.45 5.30 6.09
N LYS A 57 -10.24 5.77 5.83
CA LYS A 57 -9.86 7.17 5.84
C LYS A 57 -9.47 7.56 4.43
N THR A 58 -9.92 8.73 4.00
CA THR A 58 -9.56 9.26 2.68
C THR A 58 -8.66 10.47 2.82
N LEU A 59 -7.93 10.81 1.76
CA LEU A 59 -7.09 12.00 1.75
C LEU A 59 -7.92 13.29 1.84
N ASP A 60 -9.18 13.26 1.37
CA ASP A 60 -10.10 14.40 1.45
C ASP A 60 -10.60 14.66 2.88
N GLN A 61 -10.60 13.65 3.73
CA GLN A 61 -10.97 13.78 5.15
C GLN A 61 -9.82 14.26 6.02
N PHE A 62 -8.61 14.39 5.46
CA PHE A 62 -7.45 14.84 6.21
C PHE A 62 -7.43 16.36 6.31
N ASP A 63 -7.25 16.88 7.53
CA ASP A 63 -7.06 18.32 7.76
C ASP A 63 -5.61 18.72 7.41
N TRP A 64 -5.41 19.24 6.21
CA TRP A 64 -4.10 19.66 5.70
C TRP A 64 -3.56 20.91 6.38
N HIS A 65 -4.39 21.67 7.11
CA HIS A 65 -3.96 22.83 7.87
C HIS A 65 -3.32 22.46 9.22
N PHE A 66 -3.60 21.24 9.71
CA PHE A 66 -3.08 20.76 10.97
C PHE A 66 -1.56 20.53 10.95
N ASN A 67 -0.98 20.21 9.79
CA ASN A 67 0.45 19.92 9.65
C ASN A 67 1.01 20.53 8.37
N LEU A 68 1.62 21.71 8.51
CA LEU A 68 2.15 22.50 7.39
C LEU A 68 3.41 21.93 6.72
N LYS A 69 4.01 20.86 7.25
CA LYS A 69 5.24 20.26 6.69
C LYS A 69 4.98 19.13 5.71
N ILE A 70 3.82 18.52 5.74
CA ILE A 70 3.40 17.58 4.70
C ILE A 70 2.44 18.33 3.79
N SER A 71 2.90 18.65 2.59
CA SER A 71 2.10 19.29 1.57
C SER A 71 1.05 18.33 1.02
N LYS A 72 -0.19 18.79 0.86
CA LYS A 72 -1.24 18.07 0.15
C LYS A 72 -0.78 17.70 -1.26
N ASP A 73 -0.14 18.64 -1.94
CA ASP A 73 0.30 18.47 -3.32
C ASP A 73 1.38 17.41 -3.46
N ASP A 74 2.28 17.27 -2.49
CA ASP A 74 3.31 16.24 -2.48
C ASP A 74 2.69 14.85 -2.33
N ILE A 75 1.71 14.70 -1.42
CA ILE A 75 0.99 13.43 -1.24
C ILE A 75 0.18 13.09 -2.49
N LEU A 76 -0.56 14.05 -3.07
CA LEU A 76 -1.33 13.81 -4.29
C LEU A 76 -0.42 13.50 -5.48
N THR A 77 0.73 14.17 -5.60
CA THR A 77 1.73 13.88 -6.62
C THR A 77 2.26 12.46 -6.47
N PHE A 78 2.57 12.03 -5.24
CA PHE A 78 2.99 10.66 -4.97
C PHE A 78 1.90 9.66 -5.34
N VAL A 79 0.68 9.84 -4.86
CA VAL A 79 -0.45 8.92 -5.10
C VAL A 79 -0.79 8.81 -6.58
N ASN A 80 -0.68 9.91 -7.35
CA ASN A 80 -0.96 9.92 -8.78
C ASN A 80 0.20 9.41 -9.63
N SER A 81 1.39 9.26 -9.05
CA SER A 81 2.54 8.65 -9.74
C SER A 81 2.38 7.13 -9.87
N PRO A 82 3.15 6.46 -10.73
CA PRO A 82 3.20 5.00 -10.81
C PRO A 82 4.05 4.38 -9.69
N TRP A 83 3.81 4.81 -8.43
CA TRP A 83 4.61 4.40 -7.27
C TRP A 83 4.54 2.90 -6.96
N ILE A 84 3.39 2.28 -7.27
CA ILE A 84 3.21 0.84 -7.05
C ILE A 84 4.00 0.04 -8.07
N GLU A 85 3.96 0.44 -9.33
CA GLU A 85 4.65 -0.19 -10.45
C GLU A 85 6.16 -0.05 -10.32
N ASN A 86 6.61 1.14 -9.91
CA ASN A 86 8.02 1.48 -9.74
C ASN A 86 8.61 1.08 -8.38
N ALA A 87 7.81 0.43 -7.52
CA ALA A 87 8.23 0.01 -6.19
C ALA A 87 8.80 1.16 -5.33
N PHE A 88 8.21 2.37 -5.41
CA PHE A 88 8.62 3.48 -4.57
C PHE A 88 8.18 3.25 -3.12
N ASN A 89 9.09 3.44 -2.19
CA ASN A 89 8.81 3.38 -0.78
C ASN A 89 8.43 4.77 -0.24
N LEU A 90 7.53 4.79 0.74
CA LEU A 90 7.10 6.00 1.42
C LEU A 90 7.40 5.89 2.92
N VAL A 91 8.12 6.85 3.46
CA VAL A 91 8.35 6.94 4.91
C VAL A 91 7.77 8.24 5.43
N LEU A 92 6.85 8.14 6.38
CA LEU A 92 6.26 9.26 7.10
C LEU A 92 6.88 9.31 8.49
N ILE A 93 7.67 10.35 8.73
CA ILE A 93 8.40 10.54 10.00
C ILE A 93 7.79 11.74 10.74
N GLY A 94 7.70 11.67 12.06
CA GLY A 94 7.26 12.80 12.89
C GLY A 94 6.65 12.36 14.20
N ASP A 95 6.35 13.32 15.08
CA ASP A 95 5.78 13.09 16.40
C ASP A 95 4.39 12.45 16.35
N THR A 96 3.96 11.87 17.47
CA THR A 96 2.62 11.30 17.62
C THR A 96 1.55 12.39 17.41
N GLY A 97 0.43 12.01 16.81
CA GLY A 97 -0.70 12.93 16.59
C GLY A 97 -0.63 13.72 15.28
N LEU A 98 0.48 13.68 14.52
CA LEU A 98 0.64 14.48 13.27
C LEU A 98 -0.06 13.88 12.04
N GLY A 99 -0.92 12.88 12.21
CA GLY A 99 -1.74 12.35 11.13
C GLY A 99 -1.05 11.35 10.20
N LYS A 100 0.18 10.90 10.49
CA LYS A 100 0.94 9.93 9.67
C LYS A 100 0.14 8.66 9.34
N SER A 101 -0.44 8.04 10.37
CA SER A 101 -1.26 6.82 10.21
C SER A 101 -2.53 7.07 9.41
N HIS A 102 -3.11 8.28 9.47
CA HIS A 102 -4.24 8.67 8.62
C HIS A 102 -3.80 8.69 7.14
N ILE A 103 -2.74 9.41 6.82
CA ILE A 103 -2.22 9.52 5.45
C ILE A 103 -1.82 8.13 4.92
N ALA A 104 -1.06 7.34 5.71
CA ALA A 104 -0.67 5.98 5.32
C ALA A 104 -1.88 5.09 5.04
N SER A 105 -2.91 5.12 5.90
CA SER A 105 -4.15 4.37 5.73
C SER A 105 -4.94 4.81 4.49
N ALA A 106 -4.99 6.13 4.22
CA ALA A 106 -5.65 6.67 3.05
C ALA A 106 -4.94 6.24 1.75
N ILE A 107 -3.60 6.25 1.71
CA ILE A 107 -2.83 5.77 0.55
C ILE A 107 -3.03 4.26 0.35
N CYS A 108 -3.10 3.47 1.43
CA CYS A 108 -3.45 2.06 1.35
C CYS A 108 -4.86 1.85 0.76
N TYR A 109 -5.82 2.67 1.15
CA TYR A 109 -7.17 2.63 0.61
C TYR A 109 -7.19 2.96 -0.89
N GLU A 110 -6.46 3.98 -1.34
CA GLU A 110 -6.30 4.30 -2.76
C GLU A 110 -5.69 3.11 -3.55
N ALA A 111 -4.70 2.43 -3.01
CA ALA A 111 -4.14 1.23 -3.63
C ALA A 111 -5.20 0.11 -3.77
N ILE A 112 -6.04 -0.08 -2.75
CA ILE A 112 -7.15 -1.05 -2.78
C ILE A 112 -8.18 -0.68 -3.84
N LEU A 113 -8.55 0.59 -3.97
CA LEU A 113 -9.48 1.08 -4.99
C LEU A 113 -8.95 0.83 -6.42
N ARG A 114 -7.63 0.86 -6.59
CA ARG A 114 -6.95 0.48 -7.84
C ARG A 114 -6.83 -1.04 -8.02
N GLY A 115 -7.36 -1.85 -7.08
CA GLY A 115 -7.40 -3.30 -7.15
C GLY A 115 -6.12 -4.01 -6.71
N TYR A 116 -5.20 -3.33 -6.02
CA TYR A 116 -3.96 -3.92 -5.51
C TYR A 116 -4.13 -4.57 -4.14
N PRO A 117 -3.70 -5.84 -3.96
CA PRO A 117 -3.63 -6.48 -2.65
C PRO A 117 -2.74 -5.65 -1.71
N THR A 118 -3.31 -5.23 -0.58
CA THR A 118 -2.65 -4.36 0.39
C THR A 118 -2.73 -4.95 1.77
N ALA A 119 -1.67 -4.85 2.56
CA ALA A 119 -1.67 -5.15 3.99
C ALA A 119 -1.26 -3.90 4.78
N CYS A 120 -2.13 -3.48 5.70
CA CYS A 120 -1.90 -2.37 6.62
C CYS A 120 -1.90 -2.91 8.05
N ILE A 121 -0.77 -2.82 8.74
CA ILE A 121 -0.58 -3.45 10.04
C ILE A 121 0.43 -2.65 10.86
N THR A 122 0.23 -2.59 12.19
CA THR A 122 1.26 -2.03 13.07
C THR A 122 2.46 -2.97 13.11
N ALA A 123 3.63 -2.43 13.31
CA ALA A 123 4.83 -3.23 13.42
C ALA A 123 4.75 -4.25 14.58
N PHE A 124 4.13 -3.88 15.71
CA PHE A 124 3.87 -4.77 16.83
C PHE A 124 2.95 -5.95 16.44
N ASP A 125 1.81 -5.66 15.80
CA ASP A 125 0.87 -6.71 15.37
C ASP A 125 1.47 -7.63 14.32
N LEU A 126 2.32 -7.10 13.43
CA LEU A 126 3.02 -7.88 12.40
C LEU A 126 3.91 -8.94 13.03
N VAL A 127 4.79 -8.52 13.95
CA VAL A 127 5.69 -9.43 14.68
C VAL A 127 4.88 -10.43 15.52
N SER A 128 3.88 -9.97 16.26
CA SER A 128 2.99 -10.82 17.06
C SER A 128 2.28 -11.88 16.22
N ARG A 129 1.80 -11.53 15.02
CA ARG A 129 1.15 -12.49 14.11
C ARG A 129 2.13 -13.50 13.53
N ILE A 130 3.39 -13.12 13.33
CA ILE A 130 4.44 -14.05 12.88
C ILE A 130 4.78 -15.04 13.99
N HIS A 131 5.01 -14.56 15.21
CA HIS A 131 5.34 -15.44 16.35
C HIS A 131 4.21 -16.42 16.70
N LYS A 132 2.95 -16.01 16.55
CA LYS A 132 1.79 -16.85 16.81
C LYS A 132 1.42 -17.77 15.64
N ALA A 133 2.07 -17.63 14.50
CA ALA A 133 1.73 -18.44 13.33
C ALA A 133 2.22 -19.87 13.48
N TYR A 134 1.41 -20.83 13.06
CA TYR A 134 1.82 -22.24 12.95
C TYR A 134 3.04 -22.42 12.01
N ASN A 135 3.11 -21.60 10.95
CA ASN A 135 4.27 -21.53 10.05
C ASN A 135 4.73 -20.06 9.92
N PRO A 136 5.69 -19.61 10.75
CA PRO A 136 6.23 -18.26 10.71
C PRO A 136 6.83 -17.89 9.34
N ALA A 137 7.53 -18.81 8.69
CA ALA A 137 8.16 -18.55 7.39
C ALA A 137 7.11 -18.22 6.31
N SER A 138 5.99 -18.97 6.26
CA SER A 138 4.89 -18.68 5.35
C SER A 138 4.26 -17.29 5.62
N ARG A 139 4.19 -16.88 6.89
CA ARG A 139 3.67 -15.58 7.27
C ARG A 139 4.61 -14.45 6.87
N ILE A 140 5.91 -14.64 7.06
CA ILE A 140 6.95 -13.72 6.57
C ILE A 140 6.84 -13.58 5.05
N ASP A 141 6.73 -14.69 4.33
CA ASP A 141 6.60 -14.68 2.88
C ASP A 141 5.32 -13.98 2.40
N TYR A 142 4.20 -14.11 3.11
CA TYR A 142 2.99 -13.36 2.81
C TYR A 142 3.24 -11.85 2.84
N TYR A 143 3.83 -11.32 3.93
CA TYR A 143 4.12 -9.89 4.04
C TYR A 143 5.23 -9.44 3.08
N ALA A 144 6.17 -10.31 2.76
CA ALA A 144 7.21 -10.04 1.76
C ALA A 144 6.64 -9.94 0.33
N LYS A 145 5.53 -10.63 0.01
CA LYS A 145 4.98 -10.77 -1.35
C LYS A 145 3.70 -9.98 -1.61
N VAL A 146 2.99 -9.50 -0.56
CA VAL A 146 1.80 -8.66 -0.76
C VAL A 146 2.15 -7.42 -1.57
N ARG A 147 1.30 -7.01 -2.51
CA ARG A 147 1.65 -5.95 -3.47
C ARG A 147 2.02 -4.63 -2.80
N VAL A 148 1.22 -4.19 -1.84
CA VAL A 148 1.51 -3.00 -1.02
C VAL A 148 1.54 -3.42 0.45
N LEU A 149 2.59 -3.06 1.18
CA LEU A 149 2.70 -3.26 2.62
C LEU A 149 2.80 -1.90 3.32
N CYS A 150 1.94 -1.66 4.29
CA CYS A 150 2.06 -0.55 5.22
C CYS A 150 2.41 -1.09 6.61
N ILE A 151 3.55 -0.65 7.13
CA ILE A 151 3.99 -0.92 8.50
C ILE A 151 3.82 0.36 9.30
N ASP A 152 2.78 0.40 10.12
CA ASP A 152 2.47 1.56 10.97
C ASP A 152 3.21 1.46 12.30
N GLU A 153 3.60 2.60 12.88
CA GLU A 153 4.24 2.70 14.19
C GLU A 153 5.58 1.93 14.32
N LEU A 154 6.41 1.97 13.26
CA LEU A 154 7.72 1.34 13.31
C LEU A 154 8.59 2.03 14.38
N GLY A 155 9.19 1.24 15.28
CA GLY A 155 10.14 1.71 16.27
C GLY A 155 9.56 1.99 17.67
N TYR A 156 8.24 1.84 17.89
CA TYR A 156 7.64 2.11 19.22
C TYR A 156 7.93 1.05 20.30
N THR A 157 8.26 -0.19 19.95
CA THR A 157 8.22 -1.29 20.93
C THR A 157 9.14 -2.47 20.62
N TYR A 158 10.38 -2.24 20.17
CA TYR A 158 11.28 -3.39 19.96
C TYR A 158 12.32 -3.47 21.06
N HIS A 159 12.06 -4.38 22.01
CA HIS A 159 13.02 -4.73 23.07
C HIS A 159 13.81 -6.00 22.74
N LYS A 160 13.43 -6.74 21.66
CA LYS A 160 14.09 -7.99 21.27
C LYS A 160 14.70 -7.87 19.90
N LYS A 161 15.97 -8.29 19.79
CA LYS A 161 16.71 -8.34 18.54
C LYS A 161 15.97 -9.16 17.46
N GLU A 162 15.34 -10.27 17.87
CA GLU A 162 14.60 -11.17 16.98
C GLU A 162 13.43 -10.49 16.26
N ASP A 163 12.77 -9.53 16.93
CA ASP A 163 11.66 -8.76 16.36
C ASP A 163 12.17 -7.83 15.27
N THR A 164 13.28 -7.15 15.54
CA THR A 164 13.97 -6.28 14.59
C THR A 164 14.47 -7.06 13.38
N ASP A 165 15.08 -8.23 13.60
CA ASP A 165 15.59 -9.10 12.54
C ASP A 165 14.45 -9.58 11.63
N THR A 166 13.27 -9.90 12.21
CA THR A 166 12.08 -10.31 11.45
C THR A 166 11.57 -9.18 10.54
N LEU A 167 11.46 -7.97 11.07
CA LEU A 167 11.04 -6.80 10.28
C LEU A 167 12.05 -6.47 9.19
N PHE A 168 13.33 -6.48 9.54
CA PHE A 168 14.41 -6.27 8.59
C PHE A 168 14.37 -7.29 7.45
N GLN A 169 14.13 -8.57 7.76
CA GLN A 169 14.01 -9.62 6.75
C GLN A 169 12.88 -9.35 5.77
N ILE A 170 11.70 -8.91 6.25
CA ILE A 170 10.55 -8.60 5.38
C ILE A 170 10.88 -7.40 4.50
N ILE A 171 11.37 -6.31 5.09
CA ILE A 171 11.67 -5.07 4.38
C ILE A 171 12.77 -5.28 3.34
N SER A 172 13.83 -6.03 3.69
CA SER A 172 14.90 -6.35 2.75
C SER A 172 14.44 -7.18 1.56
N LYS A 173 13.53 -8.15 1.76
CA LYS A 173 12.94 -8.95 0.67
C LYS A 173 12.07 -8.09 -0.26
N ARG A 174 11.54 -6.96 0.22
CA ARG A 174 10.67 -6.07 -0.55
C ARG A 174 11.43 -4.94 -1.24
N ASN A 175 12.60 -4.60 -0.70
CA ASN A 175 13.36 -3.45 -1.18
C ASN A 175 13.58 -3.52 -2.70
N GLU A 176 13.32 -2.43 -3.40
CA GLU A 176 13.42 -2.29 -4.86
C GLU A 176 12.49 -3.19 -5.71
N ILE A 177 11.67 -4.03 -5.09
CA ILE A 177 10.79 -5.00 -5.77
C ILE A 177 9.32 -4.63 -5.59
N LEU A 178 8.94 -4.29 -4.35
CA LEU A 178 7.57 -4.00 -3.97
C LEU A 178 7.51 -2.77 -3.05
N PRO A 179 6.52 -1.88 -3.23
CA PRO A 179 6.41 -0.67 -2.44
C PRO A 179 6.09 -1.00 -0.98
N THR A 180 6.72 -0.24 -0.09
CA THR A 180 6.47 -0.31 1.34
C THR A 180 6.20 1.09 1.88
N ILE A 181 5.13 1.25 2.65
CA ILE A 181 4.79 2.47 3.39
C ILE A 181 5.16 2.23 4.85
N VAL A 182 5.89 3.17 5.44
CA VAL A 182 6.29 3.10 6.85
C VAL A 182 5.89 4.39 7.54
N THR A 183 5.31 4.29 8.73
CA THR A 183 5.19 5.42 9.64
C THR A 183 6.07 5.20 10.85
N THR A 184 6.74 6.25 11.29
CA THR A 184 7.65 6.18 12.45
C THR A 184 7.74 7.54 13.17
N ASN A 185 8.10 7.52 14.43
CA ASN A 185 8.51 8.69 15.18
C ASN A 185 10.04 8.73 15.40
N LEU A 186 10.74 7.70 14.94
CA LEU A 186 12.19 7.61 15.06
C LEU A 186 12.86 8.26 13.85
N LEU A 187 13.96 8.94 14.13
CA LEU A 187 14.89 9.41 13.09
C LEU A 187 16.08 8.48 12.98
N CYS A 188 16.54 8.31 11.75
CA CYS A 188 17.84 7.71 11.51
C CYS A 188 18.93 8.54 12.20
N GLY A 189 19.58 7.96 13.21
CA GLY A 189 20.80 8.52 13.81
C GLY A 189 20.67 9.66 14.83
N ALA A 190 19.45 10.03 15.30
CA ALA A 190 19.29 11.08 16.31
C ALA A 190 18.15 10.81 17.30
N PRO A 191 18.44 10.14 18.45
CA PRO A 191 17.38 9.67 19.37
C PRO A 191 16.63 10.75 20.17
N HIS A 192 16.99 12.04 20.09
CA HIS A 192 16.45 13.06 21.01
C HIS A 192 15.97 14.39 20.39
N LYS A 193 15.82 14.49 19.06
CA LYS A 193 15.26 15.70 18.46
C LYS A 193 13.76 15.54 18.20
N ARG A 194 12.93 16.48 18.70
CA ARG A 194 11.53 16.61 18.32
C ARG A 194 11.44 17.03 16.85
N PHE A 195 10.61 16.32 16.09
CA PHE A 195 10.44 16.57 14.67
C PHE A 195 9.02 16.88 14.31
N ASN A 196 8.88 17.86 13.48
CA ASN A 196 7.68 18.05 12.67
C ASN A 196 7.64 16.94 11.60
N ALA A 197 6.46 16.58 11.11
CA ALA A 197 6.32 15.51 10.15
C ALA A 197 7.14 15.77 8.87
N GLU A 198 7.83 14.76 8.41
CA GLU A 198 8.57 14.75 7.15
C GLU A 198 8.05 13.64 6.25
N LEU A 199 7.96 13.95 4.96
CA LEU A 199 7.66 13.00 3.91
C LEU A 199 8.95 12.62 3.19
N ILE A 200 9.33 11.36 3.26
CA ILE A 200 10.47 10.85 2.49
C ILE A 200 9.95 9.83 1.48
N VAL A 201 10.12 10.14 0.19
CA VAL A 201 9.84 9.23 -0.92
C VAL A 201 11.15 8.63 -1.36
N MET A 202 11.30 7.32 -1.20
CA MET A 202 12.50 6.59 -1.62
C MET A 202 12.27 5.97 -2.99
N ARG A 203 13.05 6.41 -3.98
CA ARG A 203 12.98 5.95 -5.37
C ARG A 203 14.07 4.91 -5.65
N ARG A 204 13.79 4.01 -6.58
CA ARG A 204 14.76 3.00 -7.03
C ARG A 204 15.96 3.68 -7.70
N GLY A 205 17.19 3.32 -7.29
CA GLY A 205 18.42 3.70 -7.99
C GLY A 205 18.95 5.10 -7.73
N VAL A 206 18.42 5.87 -6.77
CA VAL A 206 18.96 7.18 -6.37
C VAL A 206 19.90 6.98 -5.19
N SER A 207 21.20 6.99 -5.46
CA SER A 207 22.27 6.64 -4.52
C SER A 207 22.54 7.64 -3.37
N ARG A 208 21.71 8.66 -3.18
CA ARG A 208 21.87 9.69 -2.14
C ARG A 208 20.69 9.80 -1.16
N GLU A 209 19.63 9.01 -1.35
CA GLU A 209 18.50 8.99 -0.43
C GLU A 209 18.63 7.84 0.57
N PRO A 210 18.28 8.04 1.86
CA PRO A 210 18.33 6.98 2.87
C PRO A 210 17.40 5.83 2.44
N THR A 211 17.87 4.60 2.55
CA THR A 211 17.03 3.41 2.31
C THR A 211 16.23 3.07 3.57
N ILE A 212 15.04 2.44 3.40
CA ILE A 212 14.25 1.95 4.56
C ILE A 212 15.10 1.08 5.49
N THR A 213 16.07 0.34 4.96
CA THR A 213 16.99 -0.50 5.74
C THR A 213 17.85 0.29 6.73
N GLN A 214 18.10 1.57 6.48
CA GLN A 214 18.85 2.45 7.40
C GLN A 214 18.04 2.85 8.65
N LEU A 215 16.71 2.61 8.67
CA LEU A 215 15.89 2.80 9.88
C LEU A 215 16.21 1.79 10.99
N PHE A 216 16.99 0.75 10.69
CA PHE A 216 17.35 -0.32 11.62
C PHE A 216 18.83 -0.27 12.08
N GLN A 217 19.62 0.70 11.64
CA GLN A 217 20.98 0.97 12.08
C GLN A 217 21.01 2.04 13.18
#